data_74c418a23c3e683adadbf97d0306b50e
#
_entry.id   74c418a23c3e683adadbf97d0306b50e
#
_cell.length_a   1.000
_cell.length_b   1.000
_cell.length_c   1.000
_cell.angle_alpha   90.00
_cell.angle_beta   90.00
_cell.angle_gamma   90.00
#
_symmetry.space_group_name_H-M   'P 1'
#
loop_
_entity.id
_entity.type
_entity.pdbx_description
1 polymer ?
#
loop_
_entity_poly.entity_id
_entity_poly.type
_entity_poly.pdbx_seq_one_letter_code
_entity_poly.pdbx_strand_id
1 'polypeptide(L)'
;MKVLFVVQGEGRGHLTQALTLEKMLTDNGHSVVGILVGKSCARELPEFFIDRAQAPIQTFLSPNFLPSKTNKHIGLTRSIIYNIIKSPNYMSSIHFLKNHIDKSGADLVINFYEVLTGITYYLYQPQVPEVCIGHQYMFLHPEYQLPEEHKFSQQLMIAFTKVTCLGAKKKLALSFHKYEDDNIQNLSIVPPLLRSEATSIPRHHGDYVLGYILNAGFSENVIEWHKRNPKLNLHFFWDRKDAEETTIIDETLTFHRIDDKKFLHYLANCKAYATTGGFESVCEAMYRYCPIKVCKLLFSYLCICKL
;
A
#
# COMPACT_ATOMS: atom_id res chain seq x y z
N MET A 1 -2.87 2.03 25.68
CA MET A 1 -1.66 1.36 25.18
C MET A 1 -0.81 2.33 24.39
N LYS A 2 0.51 2.17 24.48
CA LYS A 2 1.49 2.87 23.66
C LYS A 2 1.90 1.96 22.50
N VAL A 3 1.83 2.43 21.27
CA VAL A 3 2.06 1.62 20.09
C VAL A 3 3.18 2.24 19.24
N LEU A 4 4.13 1.42 18.79
CA LEU A 4 5.15 1.83 17.84
C LEU A 4 4.78 1.27 16.45
N PHE A 5 4.78 2.13 15.44
CA PHE A 5 4.55 1.70 14.06
C PHE A 5 5.87 1.49 13.33
N VAL A 6 5.93 0.43 12.53
CA VAL A 6 6.99 0.21 11.54
C VAL A 6 6.33 0.00 10.20
N VAL A 7 6.67 0.85 9.22
CA VAL A 7 5.91 0.97 7.97
C VAL A 7 6.82 0.82 6.76
N GLN A 8 6.41 0.01 5.81
CA GLN A 8 7.05 -0.07 4.50
C GLN A 8 6.72 1.19 3.68
N GLY A 9 7.73 1.98 3.34
CA GLY A 9 7.59 3.33 2.77
C GLY A 9 7.64 3.43 1.24
N GLU A 10 7.86 2.33 0.52
CA GLU A 10 7.96 2.37 -0.95
C GLU A 10 6.61 2.60 -1.64
N GLY A 11 5.52 2.14 -1.02
CA GLY A 11 4.15 2.31 -1.52
C GLY A 11 3.35 3.32 -0.70
N ARG A 12 2.38 4.00 -1.35
CA ARG A 12 1.46 4.92 -0.65
C ARG A 12 0.46 4.17 0.25
N GLY A 13 0.10 2.93 -0.08
CA GLY A 13 -0.93 2.15 0.60
C GLY A 13 -0.61 1.92 2.08
N HIS A 14 0.56 1.38 2.41
CA HIS A 14 0.94 1.13 3.80
C HIS A 14 1.05 2.43 4.63
N LEU A 15 1.49 3.51 4.01
CA LEU A 15 1.50 4.83 4.64
C LEU A 15 0.08 5.32 4.95
N THR A 16 -0.86 5.13 4.02
CA THR A 16 -2.29 5.45 4.23
C THR A 16 -2.90 4.58 5.32
N GLN A 17 -2.60 3.27 5.33
CA GLN A 17 -3.05 2.35 6.39
C GLN A 17 -2.53 2.79 7.76
N ALA A 18 -1.26 3.19 7.86
CA ALA A 18 -0.67 3.65 9.11
C ALA A 18 -1.38 4.92 9.65
N LEU A 19 -1.59 5.94 8.80
CA LEU A 19 -2.35 7.14 9.20
C LEU A 19 -3.77 6.83 9.64
N THR A 20 -4.45 5.94 8.92
CA THR A 20 -5.81 5.54 9.27
C THR A 20 -5.86 4.85 10.62
N LEU A 21 -4.94 3.92 10.87
CA LEU A 21 -4.88 3.20 12.13
C LEU A 21 -4.40 4.08 13.28
N GLU A 22 -3.47 5.02 13.04
CA GLU A 22 -3.04 6.01 14.03
C GLU A 22 -4.24 6.81 14.55
N LYS A 23 -5.06 7.34 13.61
CA LYS A 23 -6.28 8.07 13.97
C LYS A 23 -7.25 7.18 14.76
N MET A 24 -7.51 5.96 14.30
CA MET A 24 -8.41 5.03 15.00
C MET A 24 -7.93 4.73 16.43
N LEU A 25 -6.63 4.51 16.62
CA LEU A 25 -6.05 4.26 17.93
C LEU A 25 -6.17 5.49 18.85
N THR A 26 -5.85 6.66 18.33
CA THR A 26 -5.96 7.93 19.09
C THR A 26 -7.39 8.22 19.48
N ASP A 27 -8.35 8.06 18.57
CA ASP A 27 -9.78 8.25 18.85
C ASP A 27 -10.30 7.27 19.92
N ASN A 28 -9.61 6.13 20.14
CA ASN A 28 -9.94 5.14 21.17
C ASN A 28 -9.02 5.20 22.40
N GLY A 29 -8.33 6.32 22.63
CA GLY A 29 -7.53 6.56 23.83
C GLY A 29 -6.20 5.81 23.89
N HIS A 30 -5.69 5.36 22.77
CA HIS A 30 -4.34 4.80 22.62
C HIS A 30 -3.39 5.86 22.06
N SER A 31 -2.09 5.68 22.18
CA SER A 31 -1.10 6.61 21.63
C SER A 31 -0.09 5.89 20.74
N VAL A 32 0.17 6.46 19.58
CA VAL A 32 1.31 6.04 18.73
C VAL A 32 2.53 6.85 19.17
N VAL A 33 3.55 6.18 19.69
CA VAL A 33 4.74 6.82 20.27
C VAL A 33 5.80 7.15 19.21
N GLY A 34 5.71 6.58 18.03
CA GLY A 34 6.60 6.86 16.90
C GLY A 34 6.23 6.04 15.68
N ILE A 35 6.67 6.50 14.51
CA ILE A 35 6.49 5.84 13.22
C ILE A 35 7.87 5.68 12.57
N LEU A 36 8.35 4.45 12.47
CA LEU A 36 9.61 4.11 11.81
C LEU A 36 9.31 3.69 10.37
N VAL A 37 9.83 4.41 9.38
CA VAL A 37 9.52 4.15 7.96
C VAL A 37 10.73 3.59 7.24
N GLY A 38 10.63 2.35 6.80
CA GLY A 38 11.62 1.71 5.95
C GLY A 38 11.49 2.15 4.50
N LYS A 39 12.54 2.77 3.95
CA LYS A 39 12.54 3.25 2.56
C LYS A 39 13.90 3.12 1.90
N SER A 40 13.93 3.11 0.58
CA SER A 40 15.17 3.23 -0.19
C SER A 40 15.72 4.66 -0.16
N CYS A 41 17.01 4.82 -0.48
CA CYS A 41 17.63 6.14 -0.53
C CYS A 41 16.98 7.08 -1.56
N ALA A 42 16.44 6.53 -2.65
CA ALA A 42 15.82 7.31 -3.72
C ALA A 42 14.36 7.70 -3.44
N ARG A 43 13.74 7.08 -2.43
CA ARG A 43 12.34 7.34 -2.08
C ARG A 43 12.23 8.51 -1.12
N GLU A 44 11.43 9.50 -1.48
CA GLU A 44 10.97 10.56 -0.58
C GLU A 44 9.61 10.19 0.00
N LEU A 45 9.40 10.53 1.26
CA LEU A 45 8.08 10.35 1.87
C LEU A 45 7.11 11.37 1.25
N PRO A 46 5.89 10.94 0.91
CA PRO A 46 4.87 11.85 0.40
C PRO A 46 4.50 12.92 1.45
N GLU A 47 4.33 14.16 1.02
CA GLU A 47 3.95 15.30 1.88
C GLU A 47 2.69 14.97 2.71
N PHE A 48 1.66 14.40 2.10
CA PHE A 48 0.43 14.03 2.82
C PHE A 48 0.68 13.15 4.04
N PHE A 49 1.72 12.32 4.02
CA PHE A 49 2.06 11.45 5.15
C PHE A 49 2.77 12.24 6.26
N ILE A 50 3.71 13.10 5.87
CA ILE A 50 4.45 13.95 6.82
C ILE A 50 3.51 14.92 7.53
N ASP A 51 2.60 15.55 6.78
CA ASP A 51 1.68 16.57 7.28
C ASP A 51 0.58 16.01 8.19
N ARG A 52 0.22 14.72 8.02
CA ARG A 52 -0.94 14.11 8.71
C ARG A 52 -0.55 13.20 9.86
N ALA A 53 0.66 12.69 9.89
CA ALA A 53 1.15 11.88 10.99
C ALA A 53 1.22 12.71 12.28
N GLN A 54 0.65 12.20 13.35
CA GLN A 54 0.66 12.85 14.66
C GLN A 54 1.91 12.45 15.47
N ALA A 55 2.35 11.20 15.32
CA ALA A 55 3.53 10.69 15.98
C ALA A 55 4.82 11.07 15.22
N PRO A 56 5.95 11.19 15.93
CA PRO A 56 7.25 11.47 15.33
C PRO A 56 7.65 10.42 14.28
N ILE A 57 8.06 10.87 13.09
CA ILE A 57 8.50 10.02 12.00
C ILE A 57 10.02 9.93 12.00
N GLN A 58 10.56 8.70 11.91
CA GLN A 58 11.97 8.45 11.63
C GLN A 58 12.09 7.47 10.46
N THR A 59 13.12 7.63 9.64
CA THR A 59 13.34 6.77 8.48
C THR A 59 14.59 5.92 8.62
N PHE A 60 14.58 4.75 8.00
CA PHE A 60 15.74 3.86 7.90
C PHE A 60 15.80 3.23 6.50
N LEU A 61 17.01 2.75 6.14
CA LEU A 61 17.21 2.11 4.84
C LEU A 61 16.57 0.72 4.83
N SER A 62 15.67 0.47 3.87
CA SER A 62 15.00 -0.82 3.70
C SER A 62 15.08 -1.33 2.26
N PRO A 63 14.98 -2.66 2.04
CA PRO A 63 14.90 -3.25 0.71
C PRO A 63 13.70 -2.72 -0.08
N ASN A 64 13.89 -2.56 -1.39
CA ASN A 64 12.82 -2.15 -2.30
C ASN A 64 12.76 -3.03 -3.55
N PHE A 65 11.60 -3.02 -4.21
CA PHE A 65 11.42 -3.62 -5.52
C PHE A 65 11.73 -2.59 -6.61
N LEU A 66 12.70 -2.90 -7.47
CA LEU A 66 13.09 -2.02 -8.56
C LEU A 66 12.11 -2.16 -9.74
N PRO A 67 11.77 -1.07 -10.42
CA PRO A 67 11.00 -1.13 -11.66
C PRO A 67 11.78 -1.87 -12.75
N SER A 68 11.08 -2.49 -13.68
CA SER A 68 11.69 -3.07 -14.90
C SER A 68 12.27 -1.98 -15.80
N LYS A 69 13.05 -2.38 -16.81
CA LYS A 69 13.62 -1.44 -17.81
C LYS A 69 12.55 -0.60 -18.53
N THR A 70 11.34 -1.13 -18.68
CA THR A 70 10.21 -0.45 -19.33
C THR A 70 9.36 0.35 -18.35
N ASN A 71 9.71 0.39 -17.05
CA ASN A 71 8.91 1.00 -15.99
C ASN A 71 7.45 0.50 -15.88
N LYS A 72 7.11 -0.61 -16.58
CA LYS A 72 5.74 -1.17 -16.58
C LYS A 72 5.56 -2.33 -15.60
N HIS A 73 6.65 -2.92 -15.10
CA HIS A 73 6.64 -4.07 -14.18
C HIS A 73 7.72 -3.97 -13.12
N ILE A 74 7.63 -4.83 -12.11
CA ILE A 74 8.72 -5.02 -11.14
C ILE A 74 9.78 -5.91 -11.78
N GLY A 75 11.02 -5.45 -11.81
CA GLY A 75 12.17 -6.24 -12.25
C GLY A 75 12.65 -7.17 -11.14
N LEU A 76 11.98 -8.31 -10.95
CA LEU A 76 12.15 -9.17 -9.80
C LEU A 76 13.59 -9.65 -9.59
N THR A 77 14.20 -10.22 -10.63
CA THR A 77 15.60 -10.69 -10.59
C THR A 77 16.56 -9.54 -10.28
N ARG A 78 16.36 -8.39 -10.93
CA ARG A 78 17.17 -7.19 -10.68
C ARG A 78 17.01 -6.68 -9.25
N SER A 79 15.79 -6.74 -8.72
CA SER A 79 15.51 -6.36 -7.32
C SER A 79 16.21 -7.27 -6.33
N ILE A 80 16.21 -8.58 -6.57
CA ILE A 80 16.89 -9.56 -5.71
C ILE A 80 18.39 -9.30 -5.70
N ILE A 81 19.05 -9.20 -6.86
CA ILE A 81 20.49 -8.96 -6.97
C ILE A 81 20.85 -7.64 -6.28
N TYR A 82 20.10 -6.57 -6.54
CA TYR A 82 20.32 -5.28 -5.93
C TYR A 82 20.25 -5.34 -4.40
N ASN A 83 19.22 -5.99 -3.84
CA ASN A 83 19.04 -6.09 -2.40
C ASN A 83 20.07 -7.02 -1.74
N ILE A 84 20.55 -8.07 -2.43
CA ILE A 84 21.66 -8.90 -1.94
C ILE A 84 22.95 -8.07 -1.82
N ILE A 85 23.28 -7.27 -2.83
CA ILE A 85 24.47 -6.41 -2.82
C ILE A 85 24.37 -5.36 -1.68
N LYS A 86 23.18 -4.88 -1.40
CA LYS A 86 22.89 -3.88 -0.35
C LYS A 86 22.74 -4.50 1.05
N SER A 87 22.74 -5.82 1.19
CA SER A 87 22.44 -6.50 2.46
C SER A 87 23.33 -6.08 3.64
N PRO A 88 24.65 -5.78 3.48
CA PRO A 88 25.45 -5.27 4.60
C PRO A 88 24.90 -3.97 5.21
N ASN A 89 24.34 -3.08 4.38
CA ASN A 89 23.77 -1.81 4.83
C ASN A 89 22.49 -2.01 5.64
N TYR A 90 21.77 -3.10 5.42
CA TYR A 90 20.54 -3.40 6.16
C TYR A 90 20.80 -3.86 7.58
N MET A 91 22.00 -4.36 7.90
CA MET A 91 22.36 -4.70 9.29
C MET A 91 22.31 -3.47 10.20
N SER A 92 22.74 -2.30 9.73
CA SER A 92 22.60 -1.05 10.49
C SER A 92 21.14 -0.70 10.76
N SER A 93 20.25 -0.94 9.77
CA SER A 93 18.80 -0.72 9.93
C SER A 93 18.17 -1.72 10.89
N ILE A 94 18.61 -2.98 10.89
CA ILE A 94 18.14 -4.00 11.84
C ILE A 94 18.56 -3.62 13.27
N HIS A 95 19.79 -3.16 13.49
CA HIS A 95 20.22 -2.66 14.79
C HIS A 95 19.46 -1.38 15.20
N PHE A 96 19.21 -0.48 14.26
CA PHE A 96 18.40 0.71 14.49
C PHE A 96 16.98 0.32 14.96
N LEU A 97 16.31 -0.61 14.28
CA LEU A 97 14.98 -1.11 14.65
C LEU A 97 15.00 -1.73 16.05
N LYS A 98 15.93 -2.65 16.30
CA LYS A 98 16.08 -3.28 17.61
C LYS A 98 16.20 -2.25 18.73
N ASN A 99 17.10 -1.27 18.58
CA ASN A 99 17.33 -0.25 19.58
C ASN A 99 16.12 0.67 19.79
N HIS A 100 15.39 1.00 18.73
CA HIS A 100 14.19 1.83 18.83
C HIS A 100 13.03 1.05 19.47
N ILE A 101 12.83 -0.21 19.12
CA ILE A 101 11.79 -1.06 19.73
C ILE A 101 12.05 -1.15 21.23
N ASP A 102 13.27 -1.48 21.66
CA ASP A 102 13.61 -1.67 23.07
C ASP A 102 13.48 -0.36 23.90
N LYS A 103 13.77 0.79 23.29
CA LYS A 103 13.75 2.09 23.97
C LYS A 103 12.44 2.87 23.82
N SER A 104 11.52 2.40 22.99
CA SER A 104 10.27 3.12 22.68
C SER A 104 9.32 3.25 23.87
N GLY A 105 9.41 2.34 24.83
CA GLY A 105 8.41 2.19 25.88
C GLY A 105 7.01 1.80 25.33
N ALA A 106 6.97 1.24 24.14
CA ALA A 106 5.73 0.76 23.53
C ALA A 106 5.30 -0.58 24.15
N ASP A 107 3.99 -0.77 24.25
CA ASP A 107 3.37 -2.02 24.67
C ASP A 107 3.21 -3.00 23.49
N LEU A 108 3.23 -2.46 22.26
CA LEU A 108 2.98 -3.19 21.02
C LEU A 108 3.71 -2.55 19.86
N VAL A 109 4.28 -3.37 18.97
CA VAL A 109 4.75 -2.96 17.65
C VAL A 109 3.72 -3.38 16.60
N ILE A 110 3.31 -2.46 15.72
CA ILE A 110 2.51 -2.77 14.55
C ILE A 110 3.38 -2.61 13.30
N ASN A 111 3.54 -3.71 12.59
CA ASN A 111 4.35 -3.81 11.38
C ASN A 111 3.44 -3.78 10.14
N PHE A 112 3.55 -2.72 9.33
CA PHE A 112 2.86 -2.56 8.05
C PHE A 112 3.73 -3.10 6.91
N TYR A 113 3.91 -4.42 6.89
CA TYR A 113 4.60 -5.17 5.84
C TYR A 113 6.08 -4.81 5.64
N GLU A 114 6.76 -4.33 6.68
CA GLU A 114 8.17 -3.97 6.64
C GLU A 114 9.06 -5.19 6.95
N VAL A 115 9.92 -5.55 5.98
CA VAL A 115 10.65 -6.84 6.01
C VAL A 115 11.76 -6.89 7.04
N LEU A 116 12.45 -5.78 7.30
CA LEU A 116 13.56 -5.77 8.27
C LEU A 116 13.03 -5.88 9.70
N THR A 117 11.77 -5.51 9.94
CA THR A 117 11.12 -5.72 11.24
C THR A 117 10.98 -7.21 11.53
N GLY A 118 10.42 -7.98 10.59
CA GLY A 118 10.35 -9.44 10.77
C GLY A 118 11.74 -10.08 10.99
N ILE A 119 12.75 -9.63 10.25
CA ILE A 119 14.13 -10.10 10.45
C ILE A 119 14.65 -9.70 11.83
N THR A 120 14.36 -8.48 12.31
CA THR A 120 14.73 -8.01 13.64
C THR A 120 14.12 -8.89 14.73
N TYR A 121 12.83 -9.22 14.62
CA TYR A 121 12.15 -10.10 15.56
C TYR A 121 12.70 -11.53 15.53
N TYR A 122 13.06 -12.04 14.38
CA TYR A 122 13.69 -13.35 14.25
C TYR A 122 15.07 -13.41 14.93
N LEU A 123 15.91 -12.39 14.71
CA LEU A 123 17.30 -12.38 15.19
C LEU A 123 17.42 -12.01 16.67
N TYR A 124 16.64 -11.03 17.15
CA TYR A 124 16.84 -10.43 18.47
C TYR A 124 15.71 -10.68 19.45
N GLN A 125 14.56 -11.19 18.99
CA GLN A 125 13.40 -11.53 19.82
C GLN A 125 13.05 -10.42 20.84
N PRO A 126 12.76 -9.18 20.40
CA PRO A 126 12.39 -8.10 21.30
C PRO A 126 11.24 -8.52 22.24
N GLN A 127 11.23 -8.00 23.47
CA GLN A 127 10.18 -8.33 24.45
C GLN A 127 8.82 -7.72 24.10
N VAL A 128 8.81 -6.58 23.41
CA VAL A 128 7.59 -5.93 22.92
C VAL A 128 6.97 -6.80 21.82
N PRO A 129 5.72 -7.27 21.96
CA PRO A 129 5.09 -8.11 20.96
C PRO A 129 4.89 -7.38 19.63
N GLU A 130 4.95 -8.12 18.52
CA GLU A 130 4.67 -7.63 17.17
C GLU A 130 3.34 -8.16 16.65
N VAL A 131 2.56 -7.27 16.05
CA VAL A 131 1.39 -7.60 15.22
C VAL A 131 1.64 -7.04 13.82
N CYS A 132 1.50 -7.91 12.82
CA CYS A 132 1.63 -7.53 11.42
C CYS A 132 0.27 -7.20 10.80
N ILE A 133 0.19 -6.16 9.97
CA ILE A 133 -1.04 -5.78 9.28
C ILE A 133 -0.77 -5.48 7.80
N GLY A 134 -1.64 -5.99 6.92
CA GLY A 134 -1.56 -5.74 5.47
C GLY A 134 -2.39 -6.72 4.67
N HIS A 135 -2.83 -6.32 3.48
CA HIS A 135 -3.62 -7.19 2.60
C HIS A 135 -2.77 -8.35 2.01
N GLN A 136 -1.46 -8.18 1.93
CA GLN A 136 -0.56 -9.23 1.42
C GLN A 136 -0.51 -10.47 2.31
N TYR A 137 -0.90 -10.36 3.59
CA TYR A 137 -0.99 -11.51 4.47
C TYR A 137 -2.08 -12.50 4.05
N MET A 138 -3.01 -12.10 3.16
CA MET A 138 -3.92 -13.03 2.49
C MET A 138 -3.20 -14.10 1.67
N PHE A 139 -1.97 -13.85 1.17
CA PHE A 139 -1.17 -14.87 0.48
C PHE A 139 -0.79 -16.07 1.36
N LEU A 140 -0.92 -15.93 2.68
CA LEU A 140 -0.66 -17.00 3.63
C LEU A 140 -1.92 -17.82 3.98
N HIS A 141 -3.10 -17.32 3.60
CA HIS A 141 -4.37 -17.98 3.91
C HIS A 141 -4.56 -19.22 3.01
N PRO A 142 -4.87 -20.42 3.54
CA PRO A 142 -4.93 -21.64 2.76
C PRO A 142 -6.02 -21.65 1.68
N GLU A 143 -7.11 -20.94 1.90
CA GLU A 143 -8.22 -20.85 0.94
C GLU A 143 -8.03 -19.71 -0.09
N TYR A 144 -6.99 -18.89 0.06
CA TYR A 144 -6.76 -17.79 -0.87
C TYR A 144 -6.21 -18.29 -2.20
N GLN A 145 -7.01 -18.18 -3.24
CA GLN A 145 -6.64 -18.65 -4.58
C GLN A 145 -5.82 -17.60 -5.32
N LEU A 146 -4.58 -17.94 -5.59
CA LEU A 146 -3.72 -17.18 -6.49
C LEU A 146 -3.99 -17.58 -7.95
N PRO A 147 -3.79 -16.66 -8.92
CA PRO A 147 -3.88 -17.01 -10.35
C PRO A 147 -2.94 -18.16 -10.72
N GLU A 148 -3.32 -18.99 -11.67
CA GLU A 148 -2.48 -20.13 -12.10
C GLU A 148 -1.21 -19.71 -12.83
N GLU A 149 -1.17 -18.48 -13.33
CA GLU A 149 -0.04 -17.93 -14.07
C GLU A 149 1.10 -17.51 -13.12
N HIS A 150 2.37 -17.59 -13.60
CA HIS A 150 3.55 -17.06 -12.92
C HIS A 150 3.85 -17.62 -11.51
N LYS A 151 3.67 -18.91 -11.32
CA LYS A 151 3.85 -19.64 -10.04
C LYS A 151 5.16 -19.29 -9.31
N PHE A 152 6.28 -19.13 -10.04
CA PHE A 152 7.56 -18.77 -9.41
C PHE A 152 7.52 -17.42 -8.71
N SER A 153 6.97 -16.40 -9.37
CA SER A 153 6.85 -15.06 -8.77
C SER A 153 5.90 -15.06 -7.57
N GLN A 154 4.85 -15.86 -7.63
CA GLN A 154 3.92 -16.02 -6.50
C GLN A 154 4.60 -16.68 -5.30
N GLN A 155 5.35 -17.75 -5.52
CA GLN A 155 6.11 -18.39 -4.45
C GLN A 155 7.13 -17.45 -3.81
N LEU A 156 7.77 -16.61 -4.61
CA LEU A 156 8.69 -15.60 -4.11
C LEU A 156 7.96 -14.52 -3.27
N MET A 157 6.78 -14.08 -3.70
CA MET A 157 5.96 -13.14 -2.93
C MET A 157 5.46 -13.76 -1.62
N ILE A 158 5.06 -15.03 -1.64
CA ILE A 158 4.69 -15.77 -0.41
C ILE A 158 5.90 -15.88 0.53
N ALA A 159 7.07 -16.24 0.01
CA ALA A 159 8.29 -16.32 0.80
C ALA A 159 8.65 -14.96 1.42
N PHE A 160 8.60 -13.88 0.63
CA PHE A 160 8.80 -12.53 1.12
C PHE A 160 7.80 -12.16 2.22
N THR A 161 6.50 -12.45 2.00
CA THR A 161 5.44 -12.22 3.00
C THR A 161 5.72 -12.96 4.31
N LYS A 162 6.21 -14.21 4.24
CA LYS A 162 6.61 -14.96 5.44
C LYS A 162 7.75 -14.28 6.19
N VAL A 163 8.72 -13.71 5.47
CA VAL A 163 9.84 -13.00 6.10
C VAL A 163 9.39 -11.72 6.78
N THR A 164 8.41 -11.00 6.23
CA THR A 164 7.90 -9.75 6.85
C THR A 164 7.24 -9.96 8.20
N CYS A 165 6.84 -11.19 8.54
CA CYS A 165 6.13 -11.51 9.79
C CYS A 165 6.83 -12.57 10.66
N LEU A 166 8.15 -12.73 10.49
CA LEU A 166 8.94 -13.62 11.34
C LEU A 166 8.90 -13.15 12.80
N GLY A 167 8.49 -14.04 13.70
CA GLY A 167 8.39 -13.72 15.14
C GLY A 167 7.12 -12.97 15.55
N ALA A 168 6.27 -12.57 14.61
CA ALA A 168 5.02 -11.88 14.92
C ALA A 168 4.06 -12.77 15.74
N LYS A 169 3.44 -12.18 16.77
CA LYS A 169 2.42 -12.85 17.60
C LYS A 169 1.12 -13.06 16.83
N LYS A 170 0.76 -12.12 15.96
CA LYS A 170 -0.45 -12.18 15.15
C LYS A 170 -0.26 -11.47 13.81
N LYS A 171 -0.95 -11.96 12.79
CA LYS A 171 -1.06 -11.35 11.48
C LYS A 171 -2.51 -10.96 11.22
N LEU A 172 -2.75 -9.71 10.82
CA LEU A 172 -4.05 -9.17 10.46
C LEU A 172 -4.06 -8.98 8.94
N ALA A 173 -4.72 -9.89 8.24
CA ALA A 173 -4.87 -9.82 6.80
C ALA A 173 -6.08 -8.96 6.44
N LEU A 174 -5.82 -7.82 5.80
CA LEU A 174 -6.88 -6.94 5.31
C LEU A 174 -7.57 -7.57 4.10
N SER A 175 -8.88 -7.74 4.18
CA SER A 175 -9.67 -8.31 3.08
C SER A 175 -11.06 -7.66 3.01
N PHE A 176 -11.56 -7.45 1.81
CA PHE A 176 -12.96 -7.07 1.58
C PHE A 176 -13.88 -8.28 1.36
N HIS A 177 -13.31 -9.47 1.34
CA HIS A 177 -14.05 -10.73 1.33
C HIS A 177 -13.87 -11.44 2.67
N LYS A 178 -14.92 -12.07 3.18
CA LYS A 178 -14.86 -12.86 4.41
C LYS A 178 -14.18 -14.19 4.16
N TYR A 179 -13.25 -14.51 5.05
CA TYR A 179 -12.66 -15.84 5.24
C TYR A 179 -12.66 -16.14 6.72
N GLU A 180 -12.58 -17.42 7.08
CA GLU A 180 -12.38 -17.82 8.47
C GLU A 180 -10.94 -17.54 8.93
N ASP A 181 -10.76 -17.27 10.19
CA ASP A 181 -9.42 -17.07 10.77
C ASP A 181 -8.59 -18.36 10.71
N ASP A 182 -7.34 -18.29 10.32
CA ASP A 182 -6.40 -19.40 10.44
C ASP A 182 -5.65 -19.32 11.77
N ASN A 183 -6.18 -20.00 12.78
CA ASN A 183 -5.60 -20.03 14.12
C ASN A 183 -4.25 -20.77 14.18
N ILE A 184 -3.97 -21.70 13.26
CA ILE A 184 -2.70 -22.42 13.19
C ILE A 184 -1.57 -21.46 12.85
N GLN A 185 -1.83 -20.55 11.92
CA GLN A 185 -0.86 -19.53 11.51
C GLN A 185 -0.96 -18.21 12.31
N ASN A 186 -1.83 -18.11 13.29
CA ASN A 186 -2.15 -16.85 13.97
C ASN A 186 -2.52 -15.72 12.98
N LEU A 187 -3.34 -16.06 11.99
CA LEU A 187 -3.79 -15.17 10.95
C LEU A 187 -5.27 -14.85 11.14
N SER A 188 -5.60 -13.60 11.38
CA SER A 188 -6.99 -13.13 11.42
C SER A 188 -7.33 -12.29 10.22
N ILE A 189 -8.53 -12.51 9.68
CA ILE A 189 -9.05 -11.75 8.55
C ILE A 189 -9.83 -10.57 9.07
N VAL A 190 -9.41 -9.38 8.70
CA VAL A 190 -10.01 -8.13 9.17
C VAL A 190 -10.44 -7.23 8.00
N PRO A 191 -11.46 -6.38 8.20
CA PRO A 191 -11.88 -5.45 7.16
C PRO A 191 -10.76 -4.48 6.74
N PRO A 192 -10.83 -3.89 5.53
CA PRO A 192 -9.92 -2.85 5.10
C PRO A 192 -9.95 -1.63 6.03
N LEU A 193 -8.80 -0.98 6.18
CA LEU A 193 -8.69 0.30 6.88
C LEU A 193 -9.17 1.42 5.93
N LEU A 194 -10.36 1.93 6.16
CA LEU A 194 -10.91 3.02 5.36
C LEU A 194 -10.65 4.37 6.04
N ARG A 195 -10.14 5.33 5.27
CA ARG A 195 -9.96 6.71 5.73
C ARG A 195 -11.30 7.34 6.10
N SER A 196 -11.36 8.06 7.22
CA SER A 196 -12.58 8.78 7.64
C SER A 196 -13.06 9.75 6.55
N GLU A 197 -12.16 10.39 5.84
CA GLU A 197 -12.46 11.28 4.72
C GLU A 197 -13.15 10.55 3.56
N ALA A 198 -12.72 9.33 3.26
CA ALA A 198 -13.37 8.54 2.22
C ALA A 198 -14.81 8.19 2.57
N THR A 199 -15.16 8.10 3.85
CA THR A 199 -16.52 7.76 4.32
C THR A 199 -17.42 8.98 4.51
N SER A 200 -16.86 10.17 4.78
CA SER A 200 -17.61 11.38 5.17
C SER A 200 -17.95 12.31 4.00
N ILE A 201 -17.29 12.24 2.85
CA ILE A 201 -17.56 13.11 1.69
C ILE A 201 -19.00 12.85 1.18
N PRO A 202 -19.86 13.87 1.04
CA PRO A 202 -21.18 13.71 0.44
C PRO A 202 -21.08 13.15 -0.99
N ARG A 203 -22.02 12.27 -1.38
CA ARG A 203 -22.05 11.70 -2.72
C ARG A 203 -22.91 12.56 -3.64
N HIS A 204 -22.32 12.97 -4.76
CA HIS A 204 -23.01 13.58 -5.88
C HIS A 204 -22.81 12.69 -7.11
N HIS A 205 -23.75 12.68 -8.05
CA HIS A 205 -23.63 11.87 -9.26
C HIS A 205 -22.94 12.69 -10.36
N GLY A 206 -21.63 12.54 -10.47
CA GLY A 206 -20.89 13.06 -11.61
C GLY A 206 -20.98 12.16 -12.83
N ASP A 207 -20.89 12.74 -14.03
CA ASP A 207 -20.91 12.00 -15.29
C ASP A 207 -19.50 11.81 -15.86
N TYR A 208 -18.63 11.19 -15.07
CA TYR A 208 -17.25 10.91 -15.49
C TYR A 208 -16.76 9.57 -14.92
N VAL A 209 -15.80 8.99 -15.62
CA VAL A 209 -15.02 7.85 -15.13
C VAL A 209 -13.74 8.37 -14.48
N LEU A 210 -13.53 8.01 -13.23
CA LEU A 210 -12.28 8.26 -12.53
C LEU A 210 -11.28 7.18 -12.86
N GLY A 211 -10.03 7.55 -13.15
CA GLY A 211 -8.91 6.62 -13.29
C GLY A 211 -7.78 6.92 -12.31
N TYR A 212 -7.06 5.86 -11.90
CA TYR A 212 -5.85 5.97 -11.11
C TYR A 212 -4.75 5.10 -11.72
N ILE A 213 -3.64 5.74 -12.09
CA ILE A 213 -2.45 5.07 -12.62
C ILE A 213 -1.23 5.44 -11.78
N LEU A 214 -0.70 4.43 -11.07
CA LEU A 214 0.50 4.60 -10.25
C LEU A 214 1.75 4.89 -11.10
N ASN A 215 1.78 4.34 -12.30
CA ASN A 215 2.90 4.48 -13.22
C ASN A 215 2.48 5.34 -14.42
N ALA A 216 3.05 6.53 -14.50
CA ALA A 216 2.79 7.48 -15.59
C ALA A 216 3.08 6.90 -17.00
N GLY A 217 3.89 5.84 -17.12
CA GLY A 217 4.12 5.14 -18.39
C GLY A 217 2.86 4.52 -19.03
N PHE A 218 1.76 4.42 -18.29
CA PHE A 218 0.47 3.96 -18.83
C PHE A 218 -0.40 5.10 -19.38
N SER A 219 0.00 6.36 -19.24
CA SER A 219 -0.78 7.50 -19.72
C SER A 219 -1.00 7.47 -21.24
N GLU A 220 0.00 7.03 -22.00
CA GLU A 220 -0.12 6.86 -23.45
C GLU A 220 -1.20 5.84 -23.83
N ASN A 221 -1.30 4.74 -23.09
CA ASN A 221 -2.32 3.73 -23.30
C ASN A 221 -3.73 4.29 -23.00
N VAL A 222 -3.87 5.14 -21.99
CA VAL A 222 -5.13 5.83 -21.68
C VAL A 222 -5.51 6.77 -22.82
N ILE A 223 -4.57 7.59 -23.30
CA ILE A 223 -4.79 8.51 -24.42
C ILE A 223 -5.19 7.75 -25.69
N GLU A 224 -4.49 6.66 -26.00
CA GLU A 224 -4.82 5.84 -27.19
C GLU A 224 -6.19 5.18 -27.08
N TRP A 225 -6.56 4.69 -25.89
CA TRP A 225 -7.89 4.14 -25.64
C TRP A 225 -8.97 5.22 -25.75
N HIS A 226 -8.70 6.43 -25.22
CA HIS A 226 -9.63 7.56 -25.27
C HIS A 226 -9.93 8.02 -26.71
N LYS A 227 -8.94 8.04 -27.60
CA LYS A 227 -9.15 8.35 -29.03
C LYS A 227 -10.22 7.46 -29.68
N ARG A 228 -10.41 6.24 -29.19
CA ARG A 228 -11.45 5.31 -29.65
C ARG A 228 -12.79 5.51 -28.91
N ASN A 229 -12.79 6.25 -27.81
CA ASN A 229 -13.94 6.50 -26.95
C ASN A 229 -14.07 7.99 -26.58
N PRO A 230 -14.08 8.95 -27.54
CA PRO A 230 -13.91 10.37 -27.28
C PRO A 230 -15.10 11.02 -26.55
N LYS A 231 -16.24 10.33 -26.43
CA LYS A 231 -17.43 10.86 -25.75
C LYS A 231 -17.42 10.60 -24.23
N LEU A 232 -16.46 9.80 -23.74
CA LEU A 232 -16.39 9.49 -22.33
C LEU A 232 -15.59 10.55 -21.59
N ASN A 233 -16.20 11.16 -20.58
CA ASN A 233 -15.54 12.10 -19.70
C ASN A 233 -14.64 11.34 -18.71
N LEU A 234 -13.34 11.61 -18.77
CA LEU A 234 -12.30 10.88 -18.05
C LEU A 234 -11.44 11.81 -17.20
N HIS A 235 -11.32 11.50 -15.93
CA HIS A 235 -10.38 12.14 -15.05
C HIS A 235 -9.41 11.10 -14.50
N PHE A 236 -8.11 11.22 -14.83
CA PHE A 236 -7.08 10.29 -14.38
C PHE A 236 -6.11 10.94 -13.39
N PHE A 237 -5.85 10.29 -12.27
CA PHE A 237 -4.79 10.68 -11.35
C PHE A 237 -3.52 9.87 -11.64
N TRP A 238 -2.38 10.57 -11.75
CA TRP A 238 -1.07 9.97 -12.03
C TRP A 238 0.03 10.47 -11.10
N ASP A 239 1.01 9.58 -10.83
CA ASP A 239 2.21 9.94 -10.06
C ASP A 239 3.30 10.50 -11.00
N ARG A 240 3.09 11.73 -11.46
CA ARG A 240 4.03 12.45 -12.31
C ARG A 240 4.39 13.78 -11.66
N LYS A 241 5.57 13.80 -11.00
CA LYS A 241 6.02 14.95 -10.19
C LYS A 241 6.31 16.22 -11.02
N ASP A 242 6.76 16.04 -12.27
CA ASP A 242 7.10 17.10 -13.22
C ASP A 242 5.90 17.66 -14.00
N ALA A 243 4.71 17.06 -13.81
CA ALA A 243 3.50 17.54 -14.47
C ALA A 243 2.85 18.69 -13.69
N GLU A 244 2.10 19.51 -14.41
CA GLU A 244 1.19 20.49 -13.82
C GLU A 244 0.14 19.81 -12.93
N GLU A 245 -0.46 20.55 -12.01
CA GLU A 245 -1.51 20.03 -11.14
C GLU A 245 -2.66 19.41 -11.94
N THR A 246 -2.98 20.00 -13.09
CA THR A 246 -4.02 19.53 -14.01
C THR A 246 -3.52 19.67 -15.44
N THR A 247 -3.49 18.57 -16.18
CA THR A 247 -3.10 18.51 -17.60
C THR A 247 -4.33 18.16 -18.43
N ILE A 248 -4.86 19.08 -19.18
CA ILE A 248 -6.01 18.88 -20.07
C ILE A 248 -5.48 18.35 -21.41
N ILE A 249 -5.94 17.19 -21.84
CA ILE A 249 -5.58 16.59 -23.14
C ILE A 249 -6.59 17.05 -24.21
N ASP A 250 -7.88 16.99 -23.88
CA ASP A 250 -8.97 17.49 -24.70
C ASP A 250 -10.21 17.81 -23.82
N GLU A 251 -11.38 18.06 -24.44
CA GLU A 251 -12.60 18.44 -23.73
C GLU A 251 -13.12 17.34 -22.76
N THR A 252 -12.70 16.09 -22.94
CA THR A 252 -13.23 14.93 -22.21
C THR A 252 -12.15 14.09 -21.52
N LEU A 253 -10.85 14.42 -21.67
CA LEU A 253 -9.75 13.74 -20.96
C LEU A 253 -8.86 14.72 -20.21
N THR A 254 -8.82 14.58 -18.90
CA THR A 254 -7.98 15.35 -18.00
C THR A 254 -7.15 14.45 -17.11
N PHE A 255 -5.85 14.73 -16.99
CA PHE A 255 -4.97 14.15 -15.99
C PHE A 255 -4.75 15.11 -14.82
N HIS A 256 -4.73 14.56 -13.61
CA HIS A 256 -4.46 15.27 -12.37
C HIS A 256 -3.23 14.70 -11.71
N ARG A 257 -2.35 15.57 -11.21
CA ARG A 257 -1.30 15.13 -10.29
C ARG A 257 -1.96 14.58 -9.03
N ILE A 258 -1.37 13.51 -8.44
CA ILE A 258 -1.93 12.89 -7.25
C ILE A 258 -2.00 13.89 -6.11
N ASP A 259 -3.21 14.18 -5.70
CA ASP A 259 -3.61 14.88 -4.50
C ASP A 259 -4.65 14.06 -3.76
N ASP A 260 -4.44 13.87 -2.48
CA ASP A 260 -5.22 12.91 -1.67
C ASP A 260 -6.67 13.37 -1.48
N LYS A 261 -6.87 14.67 -1.20
CA LYS A 261 -8.20 15.25 -0.98
C LYS A 261 -8.99 15.33 -2.29
N LYS A 262 -8.32 15.82 -3.35
CA LYS A 262 -8.90 15.93 -4.69
C LYS A 262 -9.30 14.55 -5.22
N PHE A 263 -8.42 13.54 -5.06
CA PHE A 263 -8.72 12.17 -5.47
C PHE A 263 -9.96 11.62 -4.76
N LEU A 264 -10.05 11.75 -3.44
CA LEU A 264 -11.21 11.27 -2.69
C LEU A 264 -12.52 11.96 -3.08
N HIS A 265 -12.46 13.27 -3.37
CA HIS A 265 -13.61 14.01 -3.86
C HIS A 265 -14.08 13.49 -5.23
N TYR A 266 -13.14 13.25 -6.14
CA TYR A 266 -13.48 12.64 -7.44
C TYR A 266 -13.99 11.20 -7.28
N LEU A 267 -13.40 10.40 -6.39
CA LEU A 267 -13.85 9.02 -6.15
C LEU A 267 -15.27 8.97 -5.57
N ALA A 268 -15.61 9.90 -4.69
CA ALA A 268 -16.93 9.96 -4.09
C ALA A 268 -18.03 10.27 -5.11
N ASN A 269 -17.70 10.91 -6.21
CA ASN A 269 -18.64 11.48 -7.17
C ASN A 269 -18.59 10.82 -8.56
N CYS A 270 -17.63 9.93 -8.84
CA CYS A 270 -17.50 9.33 -10.16
C CYS A 270 -18.64 8.32 -10.48
N LYS A 271 -18.94 8.20 -11.77
CA LYS A 271 -19.87 7.20 -12.31
C LYS A 271 -19.28 5.79 -12.27
N ALA A 272 -17.99 5.68 -12.48
CA ALA A 272 -17.24 4.43 -12.41
C ALA A 272 -15.76 4.70 -12.08
N TYR A 273 -15.08 3.71 -11.52
CA TYR A 273 -13.68 3.79 -11.18
C TYR A 273 -12.85 2.79 -11.99
N ALA A 274 -11.82 3.27 -12.68
CA ALA A 274 -10.86 2.48 -13.44
C ALA A 274 -9.49 2.51 -12.75
N THR A 275 -8.92 1.35 -12.47
CA THR A 275 -7.65 1.28 -11.72
C THR A 275 -6.76 0.15 -12.22
N THR A 276 -5.46 0.29 -11.98
CA THR A 276 -4.48 -0.78 -12.17
C THR A 276 -4.37 -1.73 -10.97
N GLY A 277 -5.19 -1.52 -9.91
CA GLY A 277 -5.33 -2.45 -8.80
C GLY A 277 -4.60 -2.08 -7.50
N GLY A 278 -4.78 -0.87 -6.99
CA GLY A 278 -4.38 -0.52 -5.61
C GLY A 278 -5.43 -0.98 -4.61
N PHE A 279 -5.02 -1.64 -3.51
CA PHE A 279 -5.96 -2.21 -2.53
C PHE A 279 -6.82 -1.12 -1.87
N GLU A 280 -6.23 -0.06 -1.33
CA GLU A 280 -6.93 0.98 -0.57
C GLU A 280 -7.99 1.70 -1.40
N SER A 281 -7.62 2.16 -2.60
CA SER A 281 -8.55 2.88 -3.48
C SER A 281 -9.69 2.00 -3.99
N VAL A 282 -9.43 0.70 -4.17
CA VAL A 282 -10.48 -0.28 -4.51
C VAL A 282 -11.45 -0.46 -3.34
N CYS A 283 -10.94 -0.60 -2.10
CA CYS A 283 -11.78 -0.72 -0.92
C CYS A 283 -12.64 0.52 -0.69
N GLU A 284 -12.08 1.72 -0.88
CA GLU A 284 -12.82 2.98 -0.78
C GLU A 284 -13.91 3.10 -1.85
N ALA A 285 -13.60 2.70 -3.09
CA ALA A 285 -14.59 2.67 -4.17
C ALA A 285 -15.71 1.65 -3.91
N MET A 286 -15.38 0.46 -3.39
CA MET A 286 -16.37 -0.55 -2.99
C MET A 286 -17.27 -0.04 -1.87
N TYR A 287 -16.71 0.59 -0.84
CA TYR A 287 -17.48 1.21 0.24
C TYR A 287 -18.48 2.24 -0.31
N ARG A 288 -18.10 2.97 -1.34
CA ARG A 288 -18.94 3.96 -2.02
C ARG A 288 -19.93 3.37 -3.00
N TYR A 289 -19.99 2.04 -3.16
CA TYR A 289 -20.80 1.38 -4.19
C TYR A 289 -20.51 1.91 -5.61
N CYS A 290 -19.27 2.31 -5.86
CA CYS A 290 -18.84 2.75 -7.18
C CYS A 290 -18.55 1.54 -8.06
N PRO A 291 -19.12 1.43 -9.27
CA PRO A 291 -18.75 0.38 -10.22
C PRO A 291 -17.24 0.45 -10.53
N ILE A 292 -16.55 -0.68 -10.37
CA ILE A 292 -15.09 -0.75 -10.54
C ILE A 292 -14.76 -1.53 -11.81
N LYS A 293 -13.90 -0.96 -12.65
CA LYS A 293 -13.24 -1.64 -13.74
C LYS A 293 -11.75 -1.79 -13.43
N VAL A 294 -11.33 -2.99 -13.12
CA VAL A 294 -9.90 -3.28 -13.03
C VAL A 294 -9.36 -3.47 -14.44
N CYS A 295 -8.55 -2.53 -14.90
CA CYS A 295 -7.89 -2.63 -16.18
C CYS A 295 -6.76 -3.65 -16.06
N LYS A 296 -6.89 -4.80 -16.72
CA LYS A 296 -5.80 -5.75 -16.96
C LYS A 296 -4.78 -5.09 -17.89
N LEU A 297 -4.02 -4.15 -17.37
CA LEU A 297 -2.78 -3.74 -18.01
C LEU A 297 -1.79 -4.84 -17.67
N LEU A 298 -1.38 -5.57 -18.70
CA LEU A 298 -0.44 -6.70 -18.67
C LEU A 298 0.56 -6.55 -17.50
N PHE A 299 0.48 -7.48 -16.51
CA PHE A 299 1.49 -7.73 -15.49
C PHE A 299 1.73 -6.70 -14.37
N SER A 300 0.73 -6.23 -13.68
CA SER A 300 0.95 -5.81 -12.30
C SER A 300 0.48 -6.92 -11.36
N TYR A 301 1.45 -7.59 -10.72
CA TYR A 301 1.23 -8.52 -9.62
C TYR A 301 0.79 -7.78 -8.36
N LEU A 302 -0.40 -7.30 -8.31
CA LEU A 302 -0.98 -6.81 -7.07
C LEU A 302 -2.49 -6.99 -7.16
N CYS A 303 -2.96 -7.97 -6.40
CA CYS A 303 -4.38 -8.22 -6.12
C CYS A 303 -5.29 -8.25 -7.36
N ILE A 304 -5.28 -9.36 -8.09
CA ILE A 304 -6.45 -9.71 -8.92
C ILE A 304 -7.49 -10.25 -7.95
N CYS A 305 -8.29 -9.37 -7.38
CA CYS A 305 -9.56 -9.79 -6.82
C CYS A 305 -10.47 -10.10 -8.00
N LYS A 306 -10.81 -11.38 -8.17
CA LYS A 306 -12.02 -11.73 -8.91
C LYS A 306 -13.19 -11.14 -8.11
N LEU A 307 -13.82 -10.10 -8.65
CA LEU A 307 -15.16 -9.68 -8.26
C LEU A 307 -16.15 -10.70 -8.80
#